data_f424ddf9fde4ee82224f363cdaa8124b
#
_entry.id   f424ddf9fde4ee82224f363cdaa8124b
#
_cell.length_a   1.000
_cell.length_b   1.000
_cell.length_c   1.000
_cell.angle_alpha   90.00
_cell.angle_beta   90.00
_cell.angle_gamma   90.00
#
_symmetry.space_group_name_H-M   'P 1'
#
loop_
_entity.id
_entity.type
_entity.pdbx_description
1 polymer ?
#
loop_
_entity_poly.entity_id
_entity_poly.type
_entity_poly.pdbx_seq_one_letter_code
_entity_poly.pdbx_strand_id
1 'polypeptide(L)'
;QSETVERYIKDGKVKPDLSIPFGDKRMFHYFREESIRNIAKQYGGDLITPQNMADKFMKFIETMDMSYSYKPVLLKAIYEYMDSSGRVALPDVVDYFIDFYEDRKAHGMIAEKSTSIYQKGGYTRKDVEKNILSNPFKRFEDMRFLMRCKDVETIEVNPIIFRKLTREDWLHIVDVCDKSLEKYYLRLKK
;
A
#
# COMPACT_ATOMS: atom_id res chain seq x y z
N GLN A 1 -7.91 9.18 -2.63
CA GLN A 1 -9.15 9.07 -3.44
C GLN A 1 -10.37 9.61 -2.70
N SER A 2 -10.53 9.42 -1.37
CA SER A 2 -11.63 10.04 -0.61
C SER A 2 -11.56 11.55 -0.67
N GLU A 3 -10.40 12.16 -0.48
CA GLU A 3 -10.19 13.62 -0.59
C GLU A 3 -10.57 14.18 -1.98
N THR A 4 -10.38 13.40 -3.04
CA THR A 4 -10.76 13.79 -4.40
C THR A 4 -12.28 13.80 -4.57
N VAL A 5 -12.99 12.80 -4.05
CA VAL A 5 -14.46 12.74 -4.11
C VAL A 5 -15.09 13.82 -3.23
N GLU A 6 -14.60 14.02 -2.01
CA GLU A 6 -15.05 15.11 -1.13
C GLU A 6 -14.86 16.47 -1.78
N ARG A 7 -13.71 16.71 -2.42
CA ARG A 7 -13.45 17.94 -3.16
C ARG A 7 -14.44 18.12 -4.32
N TYR A 8 -14.71 17.05 -5.09
CA TYR A 8 -15.68 17.12 -6.20
C TYR A 8 -17.10 17.38 -5.73
N ILE A 9 -17.48 16.84 -4.55
CA ILE A 9 -18.78 17.17 -3.93
C ILE A 9 -18.82 18.65 -3.53
N LYS A 10 -17.78 19.13 -2.86
CA LYS A 10 -17.65 20.53 -2.44
C LYS A 10 -17.65 21.50 -3.61
N ASP A 11 -17.00 21.14 -4.71
CA ASP A 11 -16.95 21.92 -5.96
C ASP A 11 -18.24 21.78 -6.80
N GLY A 12 -19.25 21.02 -6.33
CA GLY A 12 -20.50 20.78 -7.05
C GLY A 12 -20.37 19.92 -8.31
N LYS A 13 -19.20 19.28 -8.51
CA LYS A 13 -18.92 18.44 -9.68
C LYS A 13 -19.54 17.06 -9.58
N VAL A 14 -19.74 16.56 -8.37
CA VAL A 14 -20.33 15.26 -8.07
C VAL A 14 -21.42 15.44 -7.03
N LYS A 15 -22.60 14.91 -7.31
CA LYS A 15 -23.74 14.91 -6.37
C LYS A 15 -23.94 13.53 -5.78
N PRO A 16 -23.89 13.39 -4.44
CA PRO A 16 -24.24 12.14 -3.77
C PRO A 16 -25.72 11.78 -3.97
N ASP A 17 -26.04 10.48 -4.05
CA ASP A 17 -27.41 10.01 -4.08
C ASP A 17 -28.13 10.23 -2.75
N LEU A 18 -27.37 10.14 -1.64
CA LEU A 18 -27.86 10.38 -0.29
C LEU A 18 -26.73 11.01 0.54
N SER A 19 -27.09 11.98 1.37
CA SER A 19 -26.17 12.57 2.35
C SER A 19 -26.82 12.56 3.72
N ILE A 20 -26.14 11.98 4.71
CA ILE A 20 -26.64 11.87 6.09
C ILE A 20 -25.71 12.61 7.02
N PRO A 21 -26.22 13.60 7.81
CA PRO A 21 -25.40 14.29 8.80
C PRO A 21 -25.01 13.33 9.94
N PHE A 22 -23.78 13.48 10.42
CA PHE A 22 -23.26 12.74 11.56
C PHE A 22 -22.59 13.70 12.55
N GLY A 23 -23.30 14.02 13.62
CA GLY A 23 -22.92 15.08 14.54
C GLY A 23 -22.92 16.47 13.87
N ASP A 24 -22.29 17.43 14.51
CA ASP A 24 -22.39 18.84 14.09
C ASP A 24 -21.52 19.23 12.89
N LYS A 25 -20.55 18.39 12.53
CA LYS A 25 -19.51 18.79 11.53
C LYS A 25 -19.22 17.75 10.45
N ARG A 26 -19.86 16.59 10.46
CA ARG A 26 -19.57 15.54 9.48
C ARG A 26 -20.79 15.19 8.68
N MET A 27 -20.57 14.86 7.41
CA MET A 27 -21.59 14.41 6.48
C MET A 27 -21.14 13.10 5.86
N PHE A 28 -21.94 12.02 5.94
CA PHE A 28 -21.69 10.81 5.19
C PHE A 28 -22.42 10.89 3.84
N HIS A 29 -21.67 10.66 2.77
CA HIS A 29 -22.15 10.66 1.41
C HIS A 29 -22.24 9.24 0.87
N TYR A 30 -23.39 8.88 0.34
CA TYR A 30 -23.67 7.56 -0.23
C TYR A 30 -23.92 7.69 -1.72
N PHE A 31 -23.42 6.73 -2.48
CA PHE A 31 -23.57 6.66 -3.92
C PHE A 31 -24.08 5.28 -4.30
N ARG A 32 -25.01 5.23 -5.24
CA ARG A 32 -25.42 3.99 -5.90
C ARG A 32 -24.30 3.52 -6.81
N GLU A 33 -24.24 2.23 -7.08
CA GLU A 33 -23.20 1.65 -7.97
C GLU A 33 -23.21 2.32 -9.36
N GLU A 34 -24.38 2.58 -9.91
CA GLU A 34 -24.54 3.26 -11.19
C GLU A 34 -23.95 4.67 -11.17
N SER A 35 -24.22 5.44 -10.11
CA SER A 35 -23.67 6.77 -9.92
C SER A 35 -22.14 6.75 -9.86
N ILE A 36 -21.56 5.75 -9.15
CA ILE A 36 -20.11 5.56 -9.08
C ILE A 36 -19.54 5.24 -10.47
N ARG A 37 -20.19 4.36 -11.25
CA ARG A 37 -19.75 4.01 -12.62
C ARG A 37 -19.78 5.23 -13.55
N ASN A 38 -20.81 6.06 -13.46
CA ASN A 38 -20.93 7.29 -14.26
C ASN A 38 -19.88 8.32 -13.87
N ILE A 39 -19.64 8.53 -12.57
CA ILE A 39 -18.57 9.40 -12.06
C ILE A 39 -17.20 8.91 -12.56
N ALA A 40 -16.94 7.61 -12.48
CA ALA A 40 -15.68 7.04 -12.96
C ALA A 40 -15.47 7.25 -14.47
N LYS A 41 -16.50 7.08 -15.29
CA LYS A 41 -16.45 7.36 -16.74
C LYS A 41 -16.17 8.84 -17.01
N GLN A 42 -16.86 9.74 -16.29
CA GLN A 42 -16.76 11.20 -16.49
C GLN A 42 -15.39 11.76 -16.10
N TYR A 43 -14.78 11.23 -15.04
CA TYR A 43 -13.52 11.76 -14.49
C TYR A 43 -12.31 10.85 -14.75
N GLY A 44 -12.44 9.85 -15.64
CA GLY A 44 -11.35 8.95 -16.01
C GLY A 44 -10.90 8.01 -14.88
N GLY A 45 -11.77 7.79 -13.89
CA GLY A 45 -11.50 6.91 -12.75
C GLY A 45 -11.55 5.44 -13.16
N ASP A 46 -10.51 4.71 -12.82
CA ASP A 46 -10.42 3.28 -13.04
C ASP A 46 -10.93 2.57 -11.78
N LEU A 47 -12.18 2.08 -11.81
CA LEU A 47 -12.81 1.44 -10.67
C LEU A 47 -12.14 0.09 -10.38
N ILE A 48 -11.79 -0.12 -9.11
CA ILE A 48 -11.37 -1.41 -8.61
C ILE A 48 -12.63 -2.19 -8.20
N THR A 49 -12.86 -3.30 -8.88
CA THR A 49 -13.97 -4.22 -8.64
C THR A 49 -13.41 -5.59 -8.23
N PRO A 50 -14.22 -6.48 -7.60
CA PRO A 50 -13.78 -7.84 -7.30
C PRO A 50 -13.24 -8.60 -8.52
N GLN A 51 -13.76 -8.33 -9.72
CA GLN A 51 -13.36 -8.99 -10.95
C GLN A 51 -11.96 -8.58 -11.43
N ASN A 52 -11.60 -7.30 -11.29
CA ASN A 52 -10.34 -6.74 -11.80
C ASN A 52 -9.30 -6.44 -10.71
N MET A 53 -9.60 -6.71 -9.45
CA MET A 53 -8.77 -6.31 -8.31
C MET A 53 -7.35 -6.92 -8.37
N ALA A 54 -7.22 -8.19 -8.74
CA ALA A 54 -5.91 -8.83 -8.87
C ALA A 54 -5.10 -8.21 -10.01
N ASP A 55 -5.71 -7.96 -11.16
CA ASP A 55 -5.04 -7.31 -12.32
C ASP A 55 -4.61 -5.88 -11.97
N LYS A 56 -5.45 -5.15 -11.21
CA LYS A 56 -5.10 -3.81 -10.71
C LYS A 56 -3.97 -3.84 -9.69
N PHE A 57 -3.92 -4.84 -8.85
CA PHE A 57 -2.82 -5.06 -7.91
C PHE A 57 -1.51 -5.33 -8.66
N MET A 58 -1.51 -6.26 -9.62
CA MET A 58 -0.33 -6.55 -10.43
C MET A 58 0.16 -5.30 -11.18
N LYS A 59 -0.74 -4.60 -11.88
CA LYS A 59 -0.41 -3.36 -12.57
C LYS A 59 0.14 -2.28 -11.63
N PHE A 60 -0.42 -2.17 -10.41
CA PHE A 60 0.08 -1.23 -9.40
C PHE A 60 1.51 -1.55 -8.97
N ILE A 61 1.88 -2.83 -8.89
CA ILE A 61 3.23 -3.28 -8.55
C ILE A 61 4.20 -3.00 -9.72
N GLU A 62 3.82 -3.37 -10.94
CA GLU A 62 4.65 -3.18 -12.14
C GLU A 62 4.94 -1.70 -12.44
N THR A 63 3.99 -0.83 -12.13
CA THR A 63 4.10 0.62 -12.34
C THR A 63 4.38 1.41 -11.06
N MET A 64 4.94 0.75 -10.05
CA MET A 64 5.13 1.30 -8.72
C MET A 64 6.02 2.54 -8.72
N ASP A 65 5.43 3.70 -8.41
CA ASP A 65 6.19 4.92 -8.14
C ASP A 65 6.81 4.87 -6.74
N MET A 66 8.10 5.17 -6.66
CA MET A 66 8.89 5.03 -5.44
C MET A 66 9.54 6.35 -5.03
N SER A 67 8.99 6.96 -3.98
CA SER A 67 9.67 8.05 -3.26
C SER A 67 10.71 7.52 -2.27
N TYR A 68 10.46 6.33 -1.70
CA TYR A 68 11.32 5.54 -0.82
C TYR A 68 11.28 4.08 -1.24
N SER A 69 12.22 3.26 -0.78
CA SER A 69 12.25 1.81 -1.04
C SER A 69 11.18 1.01 -0.28
N TYR A 70 10.29 1.64 0.46
CA TYR A 70 9.41 0.98 1.42
C TYR A 70 8.37 0.04 0.81
N LYS A 71 7.81 0.36 -0.37
CA LYS A 71 6.79 -0.49 -1.01
C LYS A 71 7.31 -1.86 -1.41
N PRO A 72 8.44 -1.96 -2.16
CA PRO A 72 9.00 -3.26 -2.49
C PRO A 72 9.49 -4.02 -1.25
N VAL A 73 10.02 -3.34 -0.22
CA VAL A 73 10.41 -4.00 1.04
C VAL A 73 9.19 -4.58 1.74
N LEU A 74 8.06 -3.86 1.78
CA LEU A 74 6.81 -4.39 2.35
C LEU A 74 6.31 -5.63 1.60
N LEU A 75 6.30 -5.61 0.27
CA LEU A 75 5.84 -6.75 -0.53
C LEU A 75 6.74 -7.97 -0.36
N LYS A 76 8.05 -7.78 -0.24
CA LYS A 76 9.00 -8.87 0.05
C LYS A 76 8.78 -9.45 1.45
N ALA A 77 8.57 -8.60 2.48
CA ALA A 77 8.23 -9.05 3.82
C ALA A 77 6.94 -9.87 3.84
N ILE A 78 5.91 -9.41 3.12
CA ILE A 78 4.64 -10.15 3.00
C ILE A 78 4.89 -11.52 2.34
N TYR A 79 5.62 -11.57 1.24
CA TYR A 79 5.91 -12.83 0.55
C TYR A 79 6.67 -13.83 1.44
N GLU A 80 7.64 -13.35 2.22
CA GLU A 80 8.50 -14.17 3.07
C GLU A 80 7.74 -14.79 4.24
N TYR A 81 6.82 -14.03 4.87
CA TYR A 81 6.21 -14.43 6.14
C TYR A 81 4.71 -14.68 6.08
N MET A 82 4.05 -14.51 4.92
CA MET A 82 2.62 -14.78 4.86
C MET A 82 2.32 -16.26 5.01
N ASP A 83 1.28 -16.55 5.77
CA ASP A 83 0.74 -17.89 5.92
C ASP A 83 -0.11 -18.33 4.71
N SER A 84 -0.63 -19.55 4.77
CA SER A 84 -1.49 -20.13 3.72
C SER A 84 -2.82 -19.40 3.51
N SER A 85 -3.16 -18.43 4.35
CA SER A 85 -4.34 -17.57 4.21
C SER A 85 -4.02 -16.17 3.68
N GLY A 86 -2.74 -15.87 3.43
CA GLY A 86 -2.27 -14.56 2.98
C GLY A 86 -2.14 -13.53 4.10
N ARG A 87 -1.97 -13.97 5.34
CA ARG A 87 -1.78 -13.14 6.52
C ARG A 87 -0.32 -13.17 6.96
N VAL A 88 0.15 -12.03 7.43
CA VAL A 88 1.48 -11.88 8.04
C VAL A 88 1.37 -11.12 9.35
N ALA A 89 2.07 -11.57 10.39
CA ALA A 89 2.14 -10.82 11.64
C ALA A 89 2.86 -9.49 11.43
N LEU A 90 2.29 -8.40 11.93
CA LEU A 90 2.91 -7.08 11.81
C LEU A 90 4.30 -7.02 12.47
N PRO A 91 4.55 -7.68 13.61
CA PRO A 91 5.90 -7.78 14.17
C PRO A 91 6.95 -8.36 13.22
N ASP A 92 6.60 -9.40 12.44
CA ASP A 92 7.53 -10.03 11.47
C ASP A 92 7.86 -9.07 10.33
N VAL A 93 6.87 -8.30 9.87
CA VAL A 93 7.09 -7.24 8.88
C VAL A 93 8.01 -6.15 9.43
N VAL A 94 7.85 -5.78 10.71
CA VAL A 94 8.72 -4.80 11.39
C VAL A 94 10.15 -5.30 11.45
N ASP A 95 10.35 -6.58 11.82
CA ASP A 95 11.69 -7.19 11.88
C ASP A 95 12.33 -7.23 10.50
N TYR A 96 11.59 -7.66 9.47
CA TYR A 96 12.11 -7.65 8.10
C TYR A 96 12.59 -6.28 7.65
N PHE A 97 11.86 -5.20 7.99
CA PHE A 97 12.28 -3.84 7.67
C PHE A 97 13.56 -3.46 8.40
N ILE A 98 13.67 -3.78 9.68
CA ILE A 98 14.87 -3.50 10.47
C ILE A 98 16.06 -4.24 9.86
N ASP A 99 15.94 -5.53 9.66
CA ASP A 99 17.00 -6.39 9.13
C ASP A 99 17.45 -5.94 7.74
N PHE A 100 16.49 -5.62 6.85
CA PHE A 100 16.81 -5.14 5.50
C PHE A 100 17.66 -3.87 5.51
N TYR A 101 17.33 -2.89 6.33
CA TYR A 101 18.07 -1.62 6.34
C TYR A 101 19.36 -1.67 7.16
N GLU A 102 19.40 -2.44 8.25
CA GLU A 102 20.60 -2.63 9.03
C GLU A 102 21.64 -3.49 8.27
N ASP A 103 21.20 -4.52 7.55
CA ASP A 103 22.08 -5.30 6.68
C ASP A 103 22.76 -4.41 5.62
N ARG A 104 22.00 -3.50 4.99
CA ARG A 104 22.56 -2.56 4.03
C ARG A 104 23.63 -1.66 4.65
N LYS A 105 23.41 -1.16 5.87
CA LYS A 105 24.40 -0.36 6.59
C LYS A 105 25.64 -1.18 6.96
N ALA A 106 25.44 -2.39 7.44
CA ALA A 106 26.54 -3.29 7.81
C ALA A 106 27.48 -3.56 6.64
N HIS A 107 26.94 -3.58 5.41
CA HIS A 107 27.71 -3.72 4.17
C HIS A 107 28.18 -2.37 3.58
N GLY A 108 28.11 -1.27 4.33
CA GLY A 108 28.55 0.06 3.87
C GLY A 108 27.71 0.65 2.73
N MET A 109 26.49 0.11 2.52
CA MET A 109 25.56 0.60 1.50
C MET A 109 24.64 1.69 2.07
N ILE A 110 24.15 2.56 1.19
CA ILE A 110 23.10 3.52 1.55
C ILE A 110 21.83 2.75 1.94
N ALA A 111 21.38 2.93 3.20
CA ALA A 111 20.16 2.28 3.66
C ALA A 111 18.93 2.89 2.99
N GLU A 112 18.82 4.24 3.01
CA GLU A 112 17.70 4.98 2.42
C GLU A 112 18.10 6.45 2.19
N LYS A 113 17.18 7.30 1.72
CA LYS A 113 17.38 8.75 1.66
C LYS A 113 17.71 9.34 3.03
N SER A 114 18.47 10.43 3.05
CA SER A 114 18.88 11.14 4.28
C SER A 114 17.71 11.56 5.19
N THR A 115 16.52 11.75 4.64
CA THR A 115 15.30 12.10 5.39
C THR A 115 14.66 10.92 6.11
N SER A 116 14.99 9.69 5.70
CA SER A 116 14.41 8.45 6.28
C SER A 116 14.94 8.18 7.68
N ILE A 117 14.07 7.59 8.53
CA ILE A 117 14.47 7.10 9.85
C ILE A 117 15.57 6.03 9.74
N TYR A 118 15.49 5.16 8.73
CA TYR A 118 16.46 4.09 8.52
C TYR A 118 17.87 4.62 8.19
N GLN A 119 17.99 5.72 7.47
CA GLN A 119 19.28 6.34 7.20
C GLN A 119 19.79 7.14 8.40
N LYS A 120 18.91 7.84 9.11
CA LYS A 120 19.27 8.63 10.31
C LYS A 120 19.72 7.75 11.47
N GLY A 121 19.11 6.58 11.62
CA GLY A 121 19.33 5.69 12.78
C GLY A 121 18.62 6.19 14.05
N GLY A 122 18.83 5.45 15.16
CA GLY A 122 18.25 5.80 16.46
C GLY A 122 16.75 5.59 16.58
N TYR A 123 16.11 4.89 15.66
CA TYR A 123 14.69 4.56 15.67
C TYR A 123 14.40 3.36 16.60
N THR A 124 13.21 3.34 17.13
CA THR A 124 12.66 2.20 17.88
C THR A 124 11.83 1.29 16.96
N ARG A 125 11.53 0.07 17.42
CA ARG A 125 10.56 -0.82 16.72
C ARG A 125 9.21 -0.13 16.46
N LYS A 126 8.75 0.67 17.44
CA LYS A 126 7.49 1.44 17.33
C LYS A 126 7.55 2.51 16.24
N ASP A 127 8.72 3.14 16.04
CA ASP A 127 8.91 4.11 14.96
C ASP A 127 8.86 3.41 13.59
N VAL A 128 9.45 2.21 13.48
CA VAL A 128 9.38 1.38 12.28
C VAL A 128 7.95 0.96 11.98
N GLU A 129 7.22 0.44 12.96
CA GLU A 129 5.81 0.08 12.82
C GLU A 129 4.97 1.28 12.32
N LYS A 130 5.12 2.43 12.96
CA LYS A 130 4.43 3.66 12.56
C LYS A 130 4.79 4.07 11.13
N ASN A 131 6.06 3.96 10.76
CA ASN A 131 6.51 4.25 9.41
C ASN A 131 5.86 3.29 8.39
N ILE A 132 5.89 1.98 8.63
CA ILE A 132 5.27 0.97 7.75
C ILE A 132 3.78 1.28 7.57
N LEU A 133 3.06 1.51 8.63
CA LEU A 133 1.61 1.73 8.60
C LEU A 133 1.21 3.06 7.94
N SER A 134 1.99 4.11 8.13
CA SER A 134 1.74 5.41 7.49
C SER A 134 2.20 5.47 6.02
N ASN A 135 3.24 4.74 5.71
CA ASN A 135 3.83 4.62 4.37
C ASN A 135 4.85 3.47 4.35
N PRO A 136 4.67 2.33 3.69
CA PRO A 136 3.89 2.13 2.46
C PRO A 136 2.49 1.52 2.64
N PHE A 137 2.19 0.90 3.79
CA PHE A 137 0.95 0.12 3.98
C PHE A 137 -0.30 0.94 3.63
N LYS A 138 -0.37 2.19 4.11
CA LYS A 138 -1.51 3.08 3.85
C LYS A 138 -1.86 3.18 2.36
N ARG A 139 -0.87 3.18 1.48
CA ARG A 139 -1.11 3.25 0.03
C ARG A 139 -1.78 2.02 -0.53
N PHE A 140 -1.42 0.83 -0.03
CA PHE A 140 -2.08 -0.43 -0.40
C PHE A 140 -3.47 -0.57 0.23
N GLU A 141 -3.62 -0.10 1.48
CA GLU A 141 -4.90 -0.07 2.19
C GLU A 141 -5.92 0.83 1.48
N ASP A 142 -5.52 2.02 1.04
CA ASP A 142 -6.38 2.95 0.29
C ASP A 142 -6.94 2.34 -1.01
N MET A 143 -6.19 1.41 -1.60
CA MET A 143 -6.60 0.64 -2.78
C MET A 143 -7.32 -0.66 -2.42
N ARG A 144 -7.45 -0.97 -1.14
CA ARG A 144 -7.98 -2.24 -0.60
C ARG A 144 -7.21 -3.47 -1.06
N PHE A 145 -5.94 -3.33 -1.38
CA PHE A 145 -5.06 -4.44 -1.73
C PHE A 145 -4.55 -5.18 -0.50
N LEU A 146 -4.26 -4.43 0.55
CA LEU A 146 -3.92 -4.94 1.87
C LEU A 146 -4.93 -4.43 2.90
N MET A 147 -5.12 -5.20 3.97
CA MET A 147 -5.98 -4.87 5.09
C MET A 147 -5.24 -5.08 6.40
N ARG A 148 -5.57 -4.31 7.43
CA ARG A 148 -5.05 -4.49 8.78
C ARG A 148 -6.13 -5.08 9.68
N CYS A 149 -5.83 -6.19 10.34
CA CYS A 149 -6.60 -6.69 11.45
C CYS A 149 -5.92 -6.26 12.77
N LYS A 150 -6.49 -5.25 13.43
CA LYS A 150 -5.88 -4.62 14.62
C LYS A 150 -5.90 -5.54 15.85
N ASP A 151 -6.92 -6.36 15.97
CA ASP A 151 -7.13 -7.21 17.15
C ASP A 151 -6.08 -8.32 17.27
N VAL A 152 -5.50 -8.73 16.13
CA VAL A 152 -4.47 -9.77 16.03
C VAL A 152 -3.15 -9.27 15.47
N GLU A 153 -3.01 -7.94 15.30
CA GLU A 153 -1.80 -7.28 14.78
C GLU A 153 -1.25 -7.90 13.50
N THR A 154 -2.14 -8.17 12.53
CA THR A 154 -1.77 -8.75 11.24
C THR A 154 -2.05 -7.82 10.07
N ILE A 155 -1.26 -7.97 9.02
CA ILE A 155 -1.54 -7.47 7.68
C ILE A 155 -2.04 -8.66 6.85
N GLU A 156 -3.11 -8.46 6.09
CA GLU A 156 -3.72 -9.47 5.24
C GLU A 156 -3.75 -8.98 3.80
N VAL A 157 -3.32 -9.82 2.87
CA VAL A 157 -3.57 -9.60 1.44
C VAL A 157 -5.07 -9.79 1.20
N ASN A 158 -5.69 -8.87 0.46
CA ASN A 158 -7.12 -8.98 0.18
C ASN A 158 -7.46 -10.39 -0.33
N PRO A 159 -8.42 -11.10 0.27
CA PRO A 159 -8.73 -12.49 -0.08
C PRO A 159 -9.08 -12.71 -1.56
N ILE A 160 -9.61 -11.68 -2.24
CA ILE A 160 -9.90 -11.73 -3.69
C ILE A 160 -8.61 -11.79 -4.49
N ILE A 161 -7.58 -11.02 -4.08
CA ILE A 161 -6.26 -11.03 -4.69
C ILE A 161 -5.58 -12.36 -4.38
N PHE A 162 -5.49 -12.71 -3.10
CA PHE A 162 -4.76 -13.88 -2.64
C PHE A 162 -5.22 -15.17 -3.31
N ARG A 163 -6.54 -15.35 -3.49
CA ARG A 163 -7.10 -16.54 -4.16
C ARG A 163 -6.86 -16.61 -5.67
N LYS A 164 -6.59 -15.47 -6.31
CA LYS A 164 -6.35 -15.39 -7.76
C LYS A 164 -4.88 -15.51 -8.12
N LEU A 165 -3.97 -15.07 -7.24
CA LEU A 165 -2.55 -15.10 -7.51
C LEU A 165 -2.00 -16.52 -7.33
N THR A 166 -1.25 -16.96 -8.34
CA THR A 166 -0.48 -18.20 -8.30
C THR A 166 0.86 -18.00 -7.61
N ARG A 167 1.59 -19.10 -7.41
CA ARG A 167 2.97 -19.03 -6.92
C ARG A 167 3.87 -18.28 -7.90
N GLU A 168 3.68 -18.48 -9.19
CA GLU A 168 4.43 -17.79 -10.25
C GLU A 168 4.19 -16.26 -10.21
N ASP A 169 2.95 -15.84 -9.96
CA ASP A 169 2.62 -14.41 -9.80
C ASP A 169 3.36 -13.81 -8.60
N TRP A 170 3.44 -14.53 -7.48
CA TRP A 170 4.19 -14.07 -6.31
C TRP A 170 5.69 -13.99 -6.57
N LEU A 171 6.27 -14.95 -7.27
CA LEU A 171 7.68 -14.90 -7.69
C LEU A 171 7.95 -13.72 -8.64
N HIS A 172 7.02 -13.45 -9.55
CA HIS A 172 7.08 -12.27 -10.42
C HIS A 172 7.03 -10.97 -9.61
N ILE A 173 6.16 -10.87 -8.59
CA ILE A 173 6.11 -9.72 -7.68
C ILE A 173 7.46 -9.49 -7.00
N VAL A 174 8.11 -10.55 -6.50
CA VAL A 174 9.44 -10.44 -5.87
C VAL A 174 10.48 -9.95 -6.87
N ASP A 175 10.51 -10.49 -8.09
CA ASP A 175 11.43 -10.06 -9.16
C ASP A 175 11.23 -8.56 -9.52
N VAL A 176 9.98 -8.12 -9.63
CA VAL A 176 9.66 -6.70 -9.84
C VAL A 176 10.14 -5.83 -8.68
N CYS A 177 9.99 -6.32 -7.43
CA CYS A 177 10.49 -5.63 -6.25
C CYS A 177 12.01 -5.49 -6.26
N ASP A 178 12.73 -6.57 -6.59
CA ASP A 178 14.21 -6.57 -6.64
C ASP A 178 14.73 -5.62 -7.72
N LYS A 179 14.17 -5.67 -8.93
CA LYS A 179 14.51 -4.73 -10.01
C LYS A 179 14.20 -3.28 -9.66
N SER A 180 13.11 -3.05 -8.93
CA SER A 180 12.73 -1.71 -8.48
C SER A 180 13.68 -1.18 -7.42
N LEU A 181 14.10 -2.03 -6.46
CA LEU A 181 15.11 -1.69 -5.45
C LEU A 181 16.46 -1.38 -6.09
N GLU A 182 16.91 -2.20 -7.03
CA GLU A 182 18.16 -1.97 -7.77
C GLU A 182 18.15 -0.60 -8.45
N LYS A 183 17.13 -0.31 -9.26
CA LYS A 183 16.96 0.98 -9.93
C LYS A 183 16.90 2.15 -8.94
N TYR A 184 16.22 1.97 -7.82
CA TYR A 184 16.10 2.97 -6.78
C TYR A 184 17.46 3.33 -6.18
N TYR A 185 18.21 2.32 -5.74
CA TYR A 185 19.50 2.54 -5.11
C TYR A 185 20.59 3.02 -6.07
N LEU A 186 20.53 2.64 -7.35
CA LEU A 186 21.39 3.22 -8.38
C LEU A 186 21.16 4.74 -8.55
N ARG A 187 19.93 5.21 -8.40
CA ARG A 187 19.61 6.65 -8.43
C ARG A 187 20.07 7.41 -7.20
N LEU A 188 20.09 6.75 -6.03
CA LEU A 188 20.57 7.37 -4.79
C LEU A 188 22.08 7.54 -4.72
N LYS A 189 22.85 6.82 -5.54
CA LYS A 189 24.32 6.94 -5.61
C LYS A 189 24.78 8.11 -6.48
N LYS A 190 23.87 8.71 -7.26
CA LYS A 190 24.15 9.89 -8.10
C LYS A 190 23.85 11.18 -7.35
#